data_b5d59a3d7fcf604b35072d36e0960918
#
_entry.id   b5d59a3d7fcf604b35072d36e0960918
#
_cell.length_a   1.000
_cell.length_b   1.000
_cell.length_c   1.000
_cell.angle_alpha   90.00
_cell.angle_beta   90.00
_cell.angle_gamma   90.00
#
_symmetry.space_group_name_H-M   'P 1'
#
loop_
_entity.id
_entity.type
_entity.pdbx_description
1 polymer ?
#
loop_
_entity_poly.entity_id
_entity_poly.type
_entity_poly.pdbx_seq_one_letter_code
_entity_poly.pdbx_strand_id
1 'polypeptide(L)' 'METDINRLKVVLAEKKRTNKWLCEQLNVNPSTVSKWCTNSSQPDLPTLVKISRLLEVNVDDLLNTKIVDF' A
#
# COMPACT_ATOMS: atom_id res chain seq x y z
N MET A 1 10.22 6.62 6.98
CA MET A 1 11.15 5.68 7.64
C MET A 1 11.87 4.88 6.59
N GLU A 2 13.17 4.71 6.75
CA GLU A 2 13.99 3.99 5.78
C GLU A 2 13.67 2.50 5.72
N THR A 3 13.02 1.97 6.77
CA THR A 3 12.62 0.57 6.82
C THR A 3 11.27 0.30 6.19
N ASP A 4 10.56 1.33 5.72
CA ASP A 4 9.24 1.18 5.12
C ASP A 4 9.39 0.55 3.73
N ILE A 5 8.91 -0.68 3.57
CA ILE A 5 9.02 -1.42 2.32
C ILE A 5 8.00 -0.93 1.30
N ASN A 6 6.78 -0.60 1.76
CA ASN A 6 5.76 -0.09 0.85
C ASN A 6 5.55 1.41 1.04
N ARG A 7 5.06 2.05 -0.02
CA ARG A 7 4.73 3.47 -0.04
C ARG A 7 3.22 3.69 -0.11
N LEU A 8 2.44 2.76 0.42
CA LEU A 8 0.98 2.81 0.25
C LEU A 8 0.38 4.10 0.82
N LYS A 9 0.83 4.51 2.01
CA LYS A 9 0.35 5.73 2.64
C LYS A 9 0.57 6.95 1.74
N VAL A 10 1.75 7.04 1.14
CA VAL A 10 2.11 8.16 0.25
C VAL A 10 1.24 8.13 -1.01
N VAL A 11 1.09 6.95 -1.61
CA VAL A 11 0.33 6.82 -2.86
C VAL A 11 -1.15 7.11 -2.61
N LEU A 12 -1.72 6.63 -1.50
CA LEU A 12 -3.10 6.97 -1.14
C LEU A 12 -3.28 8.49 -1.04
N ALA A 13 -2.34 9.16 -0.38
CA ALA A 13 -2.40 10.61 -0.24
C ALA A 13 -2.30 11.31 -1.60
N GLU A 14 -1.39 10.86 -2.46
CA GLU A 14 -1.23 11.41 -3.80
C GLU A 14 -2.51 11.25 -4.63
N LYS A 15 -3.20 10.13 -4.47
CA LYS A 15 -4.45 9.86 -5.19
C LYS A 15 -5.68 10.41 -4.48
N LYS A 16 -5.49 11.06 -3.34
CA LYS A 16 -6.57 11.65 -2.52
C LYS A 16 -7.59 10.59 -2.11
N ARG A 17 -7.09 9.41 -1.71
CA ARG A 17 -7.90 8.30 -1.23
C ARG A 17 -7.57 8.03 0.23
N THR A 18 -8.56 7.50 0.96
CA THR A 18 -8.42 7.21 2.38
C THR A 18 -8.20 5.72 2.62
N ASN A 19 -7.70 5.38 3.81
CA ASN A 19 -7.62 3.99 4.24
C ASN A 19 -8.99 3.33 4.22
N LYS A 20 -10.02 4.07 4.64
CA LYS A 20 -11.40 3.57 4.65
C LYS A 20 -11.84 3.19 3.24
N TRP A 21 -11.58 4.06 2.27
CA TRP A 21 -11.90 3.77 0.88
C TRP A 21 -11.25 2.47 0.42
N LEU A 22 -9.96 2.31 0.73
CA LEU A 22 -9.23 1.13 0.28
C LEU A 22 -9.76 -0.14 0.94
N CYS A 23 -10.02 -0.10 2.25
CA CYS A 23 -10.54 -1.29 2.92
C CYS A 23 -11.93 -1.69 2.40
N GLU A 24 -12.73 -0.72 2.02
CA GLU A 24 -14.04 -1.00 1.40
C GLU A 24 -13.87 -1.65 0.03
N GLN A 25 -12.94 -1.14 -0.78
CA GLN A 25 -12.69 -1.70 -2.11
C GLN A 25 -12.18 -3.13 -2.05
N LEU A 26 -11.37 -3.45 -1.05
CA LEU A 26 -10.75 -4.76 -0.91
C LEU A 26 -11.54 -5.70 -0.01
N ASN A 27 -12.58 -5.18 0.66
CA ASN A 27 -13.38 -5.94 1.62
C ASN A 27 -12.50 -6.54 2.73
N VAL A 28 -11.64 -5.72 3.31
CA VAL A 28 -10.76 -6.10 4.42
C VAL A 28 -11.00 -5.17 5.61
N ASN A 29 -10.52 -5.57 6.78
CA ASN A 29 -10.66 -4.77 7.99
C ASN A 29 -9.84 -3.48 7.89
N PRO A 30 -10.34 -2.37 8.46
CA PRO A 30 -9.56 -1.13 8.52
C PRO A 30 -8.22 -1.30 9.21
N SER A 31 -8.12 -2.15 10.24
CA SER A 31 -6.86 -2.41 10.93
C SER A 31 -5.83 -3.04 10.00
N THR A 32 -6.26 -3.86 9.04
CA THR A 32 -5.37 -4.49 8.07
C THR A 32 -4.72 -3.42 7.18
N VAL A 33 -5.52 -2.50 6.64
CA VAL A 33 -4.98 -1.42 5.80
C VAL A 33 -4.08 -0.50 6.62
N SER A 34 -4.46 -0.21 7.86
CA SER A 34 -3.65 0.61 8.74
C SER A 34 -2.26 -0.01 8.97
N LYS A 35 -2.20 -1.33 9.16
CA LYS A 35 -0.92 -2.03 9.33
C LYS A 35 -0.07 -1.96 8.07
N TRP A 36 -0.69 -2.04 6.90
CA TRP A 36 0.05 -1.87 5.65
C TRP A 36 0.62 -0.45 5.53
N CYS A 37 -0.17 0.56 5.89
CA CYS A 37 0.27 1.95 5.80
C CYS A 37 1.40 2.28 6.76
N THR A 38 1.45 1.60 7.90
CA THR A 38 2.54 1.79 8.88
C THR A 38 3.69 0.82 8.66
N ASN A 39 3.59 -0.05 7.66
CA ASN A 39 4.57 -1.08 7.37
C ASN A 39 4.75 -2.10 8.49
N SER A 40 3.75 -2.24 9.35
CA SER A 40 3.73 -3.28 10.39
C SER A 40 3.50 -4.66 9.76
N SER A 41 2.78 -4.70 8.67
CA SER A 41 2.62 -5.90 7.85
C SER A 41 2.49 -5.47 6.39
N GLN A 42 2.57 -6.43 5.48
CA GLN A 42 2.54 -6.15 4.05
C GLN A 42 1.39 -6.89 3.40
N PRO A 43 0.77 -6.33 2.36
CA PRO A 43 -0.22 -7.06 1.57
C PRO A 43 0.48 -8.19 0.80
N ASP A 44 -0.24 -9.28 0.55
CA ASP A 44 0.32 -10.34 -0.30
C ASP A 44 0.35 -9.86 -1.75
N LEU A 45 1.02 -10.64 -2.60
CA LEU A 45 1.22 -10.23 -3.98
C LEU A 45 -0.09 -10.03 -4.76
N PRO A 46 -1.07 -10.94 -4.68
CA PRO A 46 -2.33 -10.68 -5.37
C PRO A 46 -3.04 -9.41 -4.90
N THR A 47 -3.02 -9.15 -3.60
CA THR A 47 -3.62 -7.95 -3.05
C THR A 47 -2.86 -6.70 -3.51
N LEU A 48 -1.54 -6.77 -3.55
CA LEU A 48 -0.72 -5.66 -4.02
C LEU A 48 -1.06 -5.29 -5.47
N VAL A 49 -1.25 -6.28 -6.33
CA VAL A 49 -1.67 -6.05 -7.70
C VAL A 49 -3.04 -5.38 -7.76
N LYS A 50 -3.99 -5.84 -6.93
CA LYS A 50 -5.31 -5.22 -6.87
C LYS A 50 -5.23 -3.75 -6.45
N ILE A 51 -4.40 -3.46 -5.43
CA ILE A 51 -4.21 -2.09 -4.97
C ILE A 51 -3.65 -1.22 -6.09
N SER A 52 -2.67 -1.73 -6.83
CA SER A 52 -2.08 -0.96 -7.93
C SER A 52 -3.13 -0.60 -8.99
N ARG A 53 -4.02 -1.52 -9.29
CA ARG A 53 -5.09 -1.27 -10.26
C ARG A 53 -6.13 -0.29 -9.72
N LEU A 54 -6.50 -0.41 -8.46
CA LEU A 54 -7.46 0.49 -7.83
C LEU A 54 -6.94 1.92 -7.79
N LEU A 55 -5.64 2.09 -7.56
CA LEU A 55 -5.02 3.41 -7.47
C LEU A 55 -4.45 3.90 -8.81
N GLU A 56 -4.55 3.07 -9.85
CA GLU A 56 -4.09 3.39 -11.20
C GLU A 56 -2.59 3.73 -11.22
N VAL A 57 -1.81 2.91 -10.53
CA VAL A 57 -0.35 3.03 -10.48
C VAL A 57 0.27 1.67 -10.80
N ASN A 58 1.57 1.67 -11.08
CA ASN A 58 2.31 0.42 -11.23
C ASN A 58 2.63 -0.17 -9.86
N VAL A 59 2.82 -1.49 -9.80
CA VAL A 59 3.16 -2.15 -8.54
C VAL A 59 4.43 -1.55 -7.93
N ASP A 60 5.44 -1.26 -8.75
CA ASP A 60 6.69 -0.70 -8.25
C ASP A 60 6.51 0.70 -7.66
N ASP A 61 5.46 1.43 -8.04
CA ASP A 61 5.14 2.72 -7.40
C ASP A 61 4.70 2.54 -5.95
N LEU A 62 4.22 1.35 -5.60
CA LEU A 62 3.81 1.03 -4.23
C LEU A 62 4.96 0.51 -3.38
N LEU A 63 6.12 0.30 -3.97
CA LEU A 63 7.27 -0.28 -3.28
C LEU A 63 8.37 0.75 -3.10
N ASN A 64 9.06 0.65 -1.97
CA ASN A 64 10.22 1.48 -1.71
C ASN A 64 11.47 0.64 -1.99
N THR A 65 11.91 0.64 -3.25
CA THR A 65 13.04 -0.19 -3.67
C THR A 65 14.38 0.34 -3.19
N LYS A 66 14.41 1.56 -2.67
CA LYS A 66 15.67 2.20 -2.24
C LYS A 66 16.24 1.61 -0.97
N ILE A 67 15.40 0.94 -0.16
CA ILE A 67 15.84 0.39 1.11
C ILE A 67 16.44 -1.01 0.97
N VAL A 68 16.31 -1.60 -0.21
CA VAL A 68 16.84 -2.94 -0.47
C VAL A 68 18.15 -2.77 -1.21
N ASP A 69 19.24 -3.18 -0.56
CA ASP A 69 20.58 -3.07 -1.10
C ASP A 69 21.14 -4.49 -1.32
N PHE A 70 21.29 -4.84 -2.55
CA PHE A 70 21.84 -6.16 -2.93
C PHE A 70 23.27 -6.07 -3.39
#